data_16091d12608a9dcd2573faad770975a0
#
_entry.id   16091d12608a9dcd2573faad770975a0
#
_cell.length_a   1.000
_cell.length_b   1.000
_cell.length_c   1.000
_cell.angle_alpha   90.00
_cell.angle_beta   90.00
_cell.angle_gamma   90.00
#
_symmetry.space_group_name_H-M   'P 1'
#
loop_
_entity.id
_entity.type
_entity.pdbx_description
1 polymer ?
#
loop_
_entity_poly.entity_id
_entity_poly.type
_entity_poly.pdbx_seq_one_letter_code
_entity_poly.pdbx_strand_id
1 'polypeptide(L)'
;MKKNLNIIILGLAALSLSSCKTLYGKYERPDVKTNGIVRDSASISDTLAVKDTTSFANIPWRSVFTDPQLQTLIEKGLANNANLLNAALNVKMAEEQLKCAKLAFIPSFTFTPQGTISSWDGNKATKTYTLPVNASWSVDLFGNLLSQKRGAQMALLQIKDYQVSVQTNLVANIANMYYSLLMLDKQLEIVNDMEGLTKDTWQTMQLLKDAKMGYRSTSVQAAESNYYSVLAQKADLKRQIRETENSLSLLLGEQAHAIARGKLDNQSLPVNFSTGVGLQLLNNRADVHAAEMNLAQCFYGVETARSKFYPSITISGTGAFTNSAGAGIVNPGKWLLSAVGSLVQPIFQNGRLIAGLKVAKMQYEQAYNTWQDAVLKAGSEVSNALVLYNSSDEKGRIEAQQIEVLKQNVEDTRKLMGEAGGSYLEVIQAQSSLLNVQLSKVADDFYKMQAVVNLYYALGGGAK
;
A
#
# COMPACT_ATOMS: atom_id res chain seq x y z
N MET A 1 37.93 52.96 -23.38
CA MET A 1 36.56 52.53 -23.02
C MET A 1 36.27 51.03 -23.34
N LYS A 2 36.65 50.45 -24.49
CA LYS A 2 36.39 49.05 -24.81
C LYS A 2 37.05 48.02 -23.87
N LYS A 3 38.28 48.28 -23.37
CA LYS A 3 38.96 47.35 -22.42
C LYS A 3 38.26 47.22 -21.05
N ASN A 4 37.70 48.32 -20.55
CA ASN A 4 37.01 48.33 -19.25
C ASN A 4 35.61 47.65 -19.33
N LEU A 5 34.96 47.70 -20.50
CA LEU A 5 33.68 47.02 -20.71
C LEU A 5 33.85 45.51 -20.71
N ASN A 6 34.93 44.99 -21.31
CA ASN A 6 35.22 43.55 -21.29
C ASN A 6 35.59 43.02 -19.90
N ILE A 7 36.25 43.84 -19.05
CA ILE A 7 36.56 43.47 -17.67
C ILE A 7 35.29 43.45 -16.82
N ILE A 8 34.35 44.36 -17.02
CA ILE A 8 33.05 44.39 -16.33
C ILE A 8 32.20 43.19 -16.77
N ILE A 9 32.19 42.84 -18.05
CA ILE A 9 31.47 41.66 -18.57
C ILE A 9 32.08 40.37 -18.03
N LEU A 10 33.43 40.25 -17.98
CA LEU A 10 34.10 39.10 -17.36
C LEU A 10 33.85 39.00 -15.85
N GLY A 11 33.84 40.13 -15.15
CA GLY A 11 33.53 40.21 -13.73
C GLY A 11 32.07 39.80 -13.39
N LEU A 12 31.11 40.24 -14.19
CA LEU A 12 29.71 39.83 -14.09
C LEU A 12 29.52 38.35 -14.42
N ALA A 13 30.26 37.81 -15.42
CA ALA A 13 30.25 36.39 -15.74
C ALA A 13 30.90 35.54 -14.64
N ALA A 14 31.96 36.02 -13.99
CA ALA A 14 32.60 35.32 -12.85
C ALA A 14 31.73 35.32 -11.59
N LEU A 15 30.99 36.38 -11.30
CA LEU A 15 30.06 36.49 -10.20
C LEU A 15 28.81 35.58 -10.40
N SER A 16 28.40 35.34 -11.65
CA SER A 16 27.33 34.40 -11.97
C SER A 16 27.72 32.92 -11.79
N LEU A 17 29.00 32.60 -11.88
CA LEU A 17 29.53 31.23 -11.72
C LEU A 17 29.64 30.77 -10.25
N SER A 18 29.80 31.72 -9.29
CA SER A 18 29.87 31.40 -7.88
C SER A 18 28.49 31.12 -7.23
N SER A 19 27.40 31.49 -7.90
CA SER A 19 26.01 31.21 -7.47
C SER A 19 25.50 29.82 -7.86
N CYS A 20 26.28 29.01 -8.56
CA CYS A 20 25.83 27.73 -9.14
C CYS A 20 25.58 26.59 -8.11
N LYS A 21 26.03 26.70 -6.86
CA LYS A 21 25.79 25.68 -5.85
C LYS A 21 24.29 25.50 -5.47
N THR A 22 23.51 26.58 -5.59
CA THR A 22 22.07 26.58 -5.25
C THR A 22 21.17 26.09 -6.38
N LEU A 23 21.65 26.04 -7.62
CA LEU A 23 20.87 25.65 -8.80
C LEU A 23 20.87 24.15 -9.09
N TYR A 24 21.77 23.38 -8.47
CA TYR A 24 21.91 21.93 -8.63
C TYR A 24 21.71 21.19 -7.32
N GLY A 25 20.75 21.63 -6.48
CA GLY A 25 20.46 21.03 -5.20
C GLY A 25 20.28 19.50 -5.31
N LYS A 26 20.86 18.77 -4.35
CA LYS A 26 20.54 17.35 -4.14
C LYS A 26 19.52 17.27 -3.03
N TYR A 27 18.58 16.36 -3.18
CA TYR A 27 17.67 16.04 -2.09
C TYR A 27 18.46 15.45 -0.93
N GLU A 28 18.21 15.95 0.25
CA GLU A 28 18.69 15.42 1.53
C GLU A 28 17.48 15.13 2.38
N ARG A 29 17.47 13.95 3.02
CA ARG A 29 16.36 13.54 3.89
C ARG A 29 16.24 14.53 5.05
N PRO A 30 15.05 15.11 5.28
CA PRO A 30 14.82 15.94 6.46
C PRO A 30 14.90 15.12 7.75
N ASP A 31 15.33 15.73 8.86
CA ASP A 31 15.34 15.10 10.16
C ASP A 31 13.90 14.82 10.64
N VAL A 32 13.65 13.62 11.08
CA VAL A 32 12.38 13.20 11.69
C VAL A 32 12.61 12.82 13.14
N LYS A 33 11.76 13.32 14.02
CA LYS A 33 11.75 12.90 15.42
C LYS A 33 11.17 11.48 15.51
N THR A 34 12.03 10.49 15.62
CA THR A 34 11.67 9.07 15.72
C THR A 34 11.64 8.56 17.16
N ASN A 35 12.09 9.37 18.14
CA ASN A 35 12.09 8.98 19.55
C ASN A 35 10.66 8.89 20.08
N GLY A 36 10.27 7.73 20.62
CA GLY A 36 8.95 7.51 21.22
C GLY A 36 7.82 7.24 20.22
N ILE A 37 8.11 6.95 18.96
CA ILE A 37 7.10 6.61 17.93
C ILE A 37 6.35 5.34 18.30
N VAL A 38 7.01 4.33 18.87
CA VAL A 38 6.38 3.12 19.38
C VAL A 38 6.19 3.28 20.87
N ARG A 39 4.93 3.28 21.32
CA ARG A 39 4.57 3.29 22.72
C ARG A 39 5.01 1.96 23.38
N ASP A 40 5.47 2.00 24.61
CA ASP A 40 5.86 0.84 25.41
C ASP A 40 7.10 0.06 24.90
N SER A 41 7.90 0.68 24.03
CA SER A 41 9.16 0.07 23.55
C SER A 41 10.17 -0.19 24.69
N ALA A 42 10.12 0.55 25.77
CA ALA A 42 10.98 0.37 26.94
C ALA A 42 10.64 -0.89 27.75
N SER A 43 9.37 -1.30 27.84
CA SER A 43 8.95 -2.51 28.56
C SER A 43 9.31 -3.81 27.83
N ILE A 44 9.57 -3.72 26.53
CA ILE A 44 9.97 -4.86 25.69
C ILE A 44 11.48 -5.09 25.77
N SER A 45 12.27 -4.03 25.96
CA SER A 45 13.73 -4.11 26.03
C SER A 45 14.26 -4.74 27.32
N ASP A 46 13.51 -4.68 28.42
CA ASP A 46 13.93 -5.23 29.72
C ASP A 46 13.80 -6.77 29.82
N THR A 47 12.96 -7.38 28.97
CA THR A 47 12.76 -8.83 29.00
C THR A 47 13.61 -9.60 27.98
N LEU A 48 14.14 -8.91 26.96
CA LEU A 48 14.91 -9.52 25.89
C LEU A 48 16.13 -8.66 25.54
N ALA A 49 17.20 -8.78 26.32
CA ALA A 49 18.54 -8.32 25.93
C ALA A 49 19.01 -9.15 24.71
N VAL A 50 18.41 -8.93 23.54
CA VAL A 50 18.75 -9.66 22.33
C VAL A 50 19.85 -8.91 21.59
N LYS A 51 21.02 -9.50 21.58
CA LYS A 51 22.16 -9.15 20.71
C LYS A 51 21.92 -9.44 19.23
N ASP A 52 20.71 -9.87 18.84
CA ASP A 52 20.42 -10.30 17.48
C ASP A 52 19.69 -9.19 16.72
N THR A 53 20.42 -8.53 15.82
CA THR A 53 19.95 -7.42 14.98
C THR A 53 19.11 -7.89 13.76
N THR A 54 18.74 -9.17 13.69
CA THR A 54 17.86 -9.68 12.64
C THR A 54 16.43 -9.26 12.94
N SER A 55 16.01 -8.17 12.31
CA SER A 55 14.61 -7.73 12.36
C SER A 55 13.68 -8.85 11.89
N PHE A 56 12.57 -9.09 12.61
CA PHE A 56 11.50 -10.00 12.22
C PHE A 56 11.02 -9.76 10.76
N ALA A 57 11.12 -8.53 10.29
CA ALA A 57 10.84 -8.15 8.90
C ALA A 57 11.77 -8.81 7.85
N ASN A 58 12.96 -9.21 8.22
CA ASN A 58 13.91 -9.85 7.30
C ASN A 58 13.68 -11.35 7.12
N ILE A 59 12.80 -11.94 7.92
CA ILE A 59 12.42 -13.34 7.79
C ILE A 59 11.55 -13.50 6.55
N PRO A 60 11.88 -14.44 5.63
CA PRO A 60 11.01 -14.71 4.48
C PRO A 60 9.62 -15.14 4.94
N TRP A 61 8.58 -14.69 4.26
CA TRP A 61 7.19 -15.00 4.64
C TRP A 61 6.91 -16.52 4.72
N ARG A 62 7.62 -17.35 3.93
CA ARG A 62 7.53 -18.81 4.00
C ARG A 62 7.99 -19.39 5.34
N SER A 63 8.92 -18.72 6.02
CA SER A 63 9.38 -19.14 7.35
C SER A 63 8.47 -18.63 8.47
N VAL A 64 7.69 -17.58 8.22
CA VAL A 64 6.68 -17.06 9.14
C VAL A 64 5.41 -17.88 9.05
N PHE A 65 4.92 -18.12 7.83
CA PHE A 65 3.69 -18.86 7.55
C PHE A 65 4.03 -20.30 7.15
N THR A 66 4.04 -21.22 8.13
CA THR A 66 4.50 -22.60 7.95
C THR A 66 3.44 -23.55 7.38
N ASP A 67 2.16 -23.14 7.34
CA ASP A 67 1.08 -23.96 6.77
C ASP A 67 1.24 -24.08 5.24
N PRO A 68 1.42 -25.29 4.68
CA PRO A 68 1.61 -25.47 3.24
C PRO A 68 0.41 -25.02 2.40
N GLN A 69 -0.80 -25.09 2.95
CA GLN A 69 -2.02 -24.63 2.24
C GLN A 69 -2.03 -23.12 2.16
N LEU A 70 -1.69 -22.41 3.25
CA LEU A 70 -1.53 -20.97 3.23
C LEU A 70 -0.42 -20.53 2.27
N GLN A 71 0.73 -21.20 2.27
CA GLN A 71 1.82 -20.91 1.33
C GLN A 71 1.37 -21.00 -0.12
N THR A 72 0.63 -22.07 -0.47
CA THR A 72 0.09 -22.23 -1.82
C THR A 72 -0.88 -21.11 -2.21
N LEU A 73 -1.73 -20.65 -1.27
CA LEU A 73 -2.65 -19.53 -1.51
C LEU A 73 -1.89 -18.21 -1.70
N ILE A 74 -0.86 -17.95 -0.91
CA ILE A 74 -0.01 -16.77 -1.08
C ILE A 74 0.68 -16.78 -2.45
N GLU A 75 1.25 -17.92 -2.87
CA GLU A 75 1.89 -18.06 -4.19
C GLU A 75 0.91 -17.78 -5.34
N LYS A 76 -0.30 -18.34 -5.26
CA LYS A 76 -1.36 -18.07 -6.24
C LYS A 76 -1.74 -16.58 -6.28
N GLY A 77 -1.93 -15.96 -5.12
CA GLY A 77 -2.22 -14.54 -5.02
C GLY A 77 -1.12 -13.68 -5.63
N LEU A 78 0.15 -13.98 -5.31
CA LEU A 78 1.31 -13.27 -5.89
C LEU A 78 1.42 -13.42 -7.41
N ALA A 79 0.98 -14.56 -7.96
CA ALA A 79 1.01 -14.82 -9.41
C ALA A 79 -0.15 -14.13 -10.15
N ASN A 80 -1.35 -14.08 -9.57
CA ASN A 80 -2.57 -13.79 -10.32
C ASN A 80 -3.29 -12.50 -9.87
N ASN A 81 -2.91 -11.91 -8.73
CA ASN A 81 -3.63 -10.74 -8.20
C ASN A 81 -3.54 -9.54 -9.16
N ALA A 82 -4.70 -9.04 -9.59
CA ALA A 82 -4.79 -7.96 -10.57
C ALA A 82 -4.12 -6.66 -10.08
N ASN A 83 -4.22 -6.33 -8.78
CA ASN A 83 -3.60 -5.13 -8.25
C ASN A 83 -2.07 -5.20 -8.28
N LEU A 84 -1.50 -6.38 -7.98
CA LEU A 84 -0.05 -6.60 -8.05
C LEU A 84 0.45 -6.58 -9.50
N LEU A 85 -0.28 -7.20 -10.43
CA LEU A 85 0.03 -7.17 -11.86
C LEU A 85 -0.03 -5.72 -12.39
N ASN A 86 -1.03 -4.94 -12.02
CA ASN A 86 -1.13 -3.53 -12.37
C ASN A 86 0.01 -2.69 -11.76
N ALA A 87 0.40 -2.96 -10.51
CA ALA A 87 1.55 -2.31 -9.90
C ALA A 87 2.85 -2.59 -10.67
N ALA A 88 3.04 -3.82 -11.16
CA ALA A 88 4.19 -4.17 -12.01
C ALA A 88 4.16 -3.43 -13.36
N LEU A 89 2.98 -3.22 -13.96
CA LEU A 89 2.83 -2.41 -15.17
C LEU A 89 3.14 -0.93 -14.90
N ASN A 90 2.73 -0.40 -13.75
CA ASN A 90 3.05 0.98 -13.34
C ASN A 90 4.58 1.19 -13.22
N VAL A 91 5.32 0.19 -12.73
CA VAL A 91 6.81 0.25 -12.71
C VAL A 91 7.35 0.37 -14.14
N LYS A 92 6.88 -0.47 -15.08
CA LYS A 92 7.31 -0.40 -16.49
C LYS A 92 6.98 0.97 -17.12
N MET A 93 5.81 1.53 -16.83
CA MET A 93 5.44 2.87 -17.29
C MET A 93 6.39 3.95 -16.74
N ALA A 94 6.74 3.87 -15.45
CA ALA A 94 7.68 4.81 -14.83
C ALA A 94 9.13 4.64 -15.39
N GLU A 95 9.55 3.44 -15.76
CA GLU A 95 10.82 3.17 -16.43
C GLU A 95 10.88 3.84 -17.80
N GLU A 96 9.81 3.76 -18.61
CA GLU A 96 9.74 4.46 -19.90
C GLU A 96 9.69 5.98 -19.73
N GLN A 97 9.01 6.51 -18.70
CA GLN A 97 9.03 7.95 -18.38
C GLN A 97 10.43 8.43 -18.00
N LEU A 98 11.19 7.65 -17.20
CA LEU A 98 12.58 7.96 -16.88
C LEU A 98 13.46 7.90 -18.13
N LYS A 99 13.24 6.94 -19.02
CA LYS A 99 13.95 6.84 -20.30
C LYS A 99 13.65 8.06 -21.17
N CYS A 100 12.41 8.51 -21.24
CA CYS A 100 12.03 9.74 -21.93
C CYS A 100 12.76 10.97 -21.35
N ALA A 101 12.81 11.10 -20.01
CA ALA A 101 13.55 12.17 -19.34
C ALA A 101 15.06 12.13 -19.58
N LYS A 102 15.65 10.94 -19.78
CA LYS A 102 17.05 10.78 -20.19
C LYS A 102 17.27 11.19 -21.65
N LEU A 103 16.33 10.81 -22.54
CA LEU A 103 16.41 11.15 -23.97
C LEU A 103 16.18 12.66 -24.24
N ALA A 104 15.58 13.39 -23.31
CA ALA A 104 15.43 14.85 -23.41
C ALA A 104 16.79 15.63 -23.50
N PHE A 105 17.92 14.98 -23.17
CA PHE A 105 19.26 15.54 -23.28
C PHE A 105 19.84 15.42 -24.68
N ILE A 106 19.23 14.69 -25.60
CA ILE A 106 19.67 14.56 -26.98
C ILE A 106 18.74 15.34 -27.91
N PRO A 107 19.21 15.77 -29.09
CA PRO A 107 18.37 16.47 -30.05
C PRO A 107 17.18 15.67 -30.51
N SER A 108 16.03 16.34 -30.68
CA SER A 108 14.84 15.76 -31.33
C SER A 108 14.89 16.08 -32.84
N PHE A 109 14.37 15.16 -33.64
CA PHE A 109 14.28 15.31 -35.08
C PHE A 109 12.82 15.19 -35.51
N THR A 110 12.36 16.12 -36.35
CA THR A 110 11.01 16.10 -36.90
C THR A 110 11.03 16.32 -38.41
N PHE A 111 10.20 15.59 -39.14
CA PHE A 111 10.00 15.79 -40.58
C PHE A 111 8.58 16.31 -40.78
N THR A 112 8.49 17.55 -41.33
CA THR A 112 7.22 18.27 -41.47
C THR A 112 7.06 18.80 -42.92
N PRO A 113 6.76 17.93 -43.90
CA PRO A 113 6.62 18.35 -45.27
C PRO A 113 5.45 19.35 -45.42
N GLN A 114 5.67 20.39 -46.16
CA GLN A 114 4.70 21.46 -46.41
C GLN A 114 4.61 21.78 -47.89
N GLY A 115 3.41 21.99 -48.39
CA GLY A 115 3.12 22.52 -49.72
C GLY A 115 2.13 23.68 -49.64
N THR A 116 2.39 24.76 -50.29
CA THR A 116 1.52 25.93 -50.31
C THR A 116 1.14 26.26 -51.75
N ILE A 117 -0.12 26.50 -52.01
CA ILE A 117 -0.64 27.07 -53.25
C ILE A 117 -1.29 28.40 -52.88
N SER A 118 -0.76 29.49 -53.45
CA SER A 118 -1.30 30.83 -53.21
C SER A 118 -1.51 31.58 -54.52
N SER A 119 -2.61 32.28 -54.62
CA SER A 119 -2.95 33.17 -55.74
C SER A 119 -3.39 34.52 -55.14
N TRP A 120 -2.94 35.60 -55.74
CA TRP A 120 -3.31 36.94 -55.35
C TRP A 120 -4.03 37.60 -56.54
N ASP A 121 -5.17 38.22 -56.27
CA ASP A 121 -5.92 39.04 -57.25
C ASP A 121 -6.21 38.33 -58.57
N GLY A 122 -6.53 37.02 -58.50
CA GLY A 122 -6.83 36.20 -59.69
C GLY A 122 -5.62 35.80 -60.52
N ASN A 123 -4.41 36.15 -60.10
CA ASN A 123 -3.17 35.79 -60.82
C ASN A 123 -2.88 34.29 -60.75
N LYS A 124 -2.01 33.82 -61.66
CA LYS A 124 -1.58 32.41 -61.69
C LYS A 124 -1.07 31.97 -60.34
N ALA A 125 -1.63 30.87 -59.81
CA ALA A 125 -1.26 30.34 -58.53
C ALA A 125 0.22 29.94 -58.47
N THR A 126 0.88 30.36 -57.41
CA THR A 126 2.25 29.98 -57.07
C THR A 126 2.23 28.70 -56.24
N LYS A 127 3.02 27.73 -56.60
CA LYS A 127 3.14 26.45 -55.90
C LYS A 127 4.52 26.36 -55.27
N THR A 128 4.59 26.28 -53.96
CA THR A 128 5.83 26.06 -53.21
C THR A 128 5.75 24.78 -52.44
N TYR A 129 6.87 24.08 -52.28
CA TYR A 129 7.01 22.93 -51.40
C TYR A 129 8.30 23.05 -50.59
N THR A 130 8.25 22.49 -49.38
CA THR A 130 9.39 22.34 -48.49
C THR A 130 9.33 21.01 -47.80
N LEU A 131 10.42 20.24 -47.85
CA LEU A 131 10.58 18.94 -47.18
C LEU A 131 11.67 19.10 -46.11
N PRO A 132 11.36 19.70 -44.94
CA PRO A 132 12.35 19.98 -43.92
C PRO A 132 12.49 18.80 -42.94
N VAL A 133 13.73 18.52 -42.57
CA VAL A 133 14.10 17.80 -41.36
C VAL A 133 14.58 18.85 -40.37
N ASN A 134 13.86 19.01 -39.28
CA ASN A 134 14.18 19.94 -38.21
C ASN A 134 14.81 19.18 -37.06
N ALA A 135 15.98 19.67 -36.60
CA ALA A 135 16.63 19.25 -35.37
C ALA A 135 16.41 20.32 -34.30
N SER A 136 16.07 19.95 -33.08
CA SER A 136 15.95 20.87 -31.94
C SER A 136 16.60 20.26 -30.71
N TRP A 137 17.45 21.02 -30.06
CA TRP A 137 18.19 20.62 -28.86
C TRP A 137 18.16 21.71 -27.80
N SER A 138 17.65 21.40 -26.63
CA SER A 138 17.67 22.28 -25.46
C SER A 138 18.90 22.00 -24.62
N VAL A 139 19.74 23.05 -24.45
CA VAL A 139 20.96 22.96 -23.63
C VAL A 139 20.59 23.23 -22.16
N ASP A 140 20.87 22.29 -21.29
CA ASP A 140 20.54 22.39 -19.87
C ASP A 140 21.62 23.11 -19.04
N LEU A 141 21.68 24.44 -19.14
CA LEU A 141 22.63 25.25 -18.38
C LEU A 141 22.18 25.51 -16.93
N PHE A 142 20.90 25.49 -16.68
CA PHE A 142 20.31 25.85 -15.37
C PHE A 142 19.61 24.69 -14.67
N GLY A 143 19.91 23.45 -15.09
CA GLY A 143 19.47 22.24 -14.40
C GLY A 143 17.99 21.92 -14.52
N ASN A 144 17.28 22.45 -15.51
CA ASN A 144 15.87 22.14 -15.75
C ASN A 144 15.68 20.66 -16.12
N LEU A 145 16.38 20.20 -17.16
CA LEU A 145 16.34 18.81 -17.62
C LEU A 145 16.92 17.86 -16.58
N LEU A 146 18.00 18.28 -15.89
CA LEU A 146 18.60 17.50 -14.82
C LEU A 146 17.62 17.30 -13.65
N SER A 147 16.91 18.34 -13.24
CA SER A 147 15.90 18.25 -12.17
C SER A 147 14.71 17.39 -12.60
N GLN A 148 14.24 17.51 -13.85
CA GLN A 148 13.20 16.63 -14.39
C GLN A 148 13.64 15.17 -14.40
N LYS A 149 14.87 14.86 -14.86
CA LYS A 149 15.43 13.50 -14.85
C LYS A 149 15.52 12.95 -13.42
N ARG A 150 16.01 13.75 -12.46
CA ARG A 150 16.09 13.36 -11.04
C ARG A 150 14.70 13.14 -10.44
N GLY A 151 13.74 14.01 -10.76
CA GLY A 151 12.33 13.85 -10.36
C GLY A 151 11.74 12.55 -10.91
N ALA A 152 11.94 12.25 -12.19
CA ALA A 152 11.50 10.99 -12.80
C ALA A 152 12.19 9.76 -12.19
N GLN A 153 13.45 9.90 -11.75
CA GLN A 153 14.14 8.82 -11.03
C GLN A 153 13.53 8.56 -9.66
N MET A 154 13.17 9.61 -8.91
CA MET A 154 12.48 9.47 -7.62
C MET A 154 11.08 8.91 -7.81
N ALA A 155 10.35 9.33 -8.84
CA ALA A 155 9.05 8.76 -9.20
C ALA A 155 9.15 7.25 -9.48
N LEU A 156 10.17 6.80 -10.21
CA LEU A 156 10.39 5.37 -10.43
C LEU A 156 10.65 4.61 -9.13
N LEU A 157 11.47 5.16 -8.23
CA LEU A 157 11.70 4.54 -6.91
C LEU A 157 10.42 4.47 -6.10
N GLN A 158 9.64 5.55 -6.05
CA GLN A 158 8.33 5.59 -5.40
C GLN A 158 7.39 4.49 -5.91
N ILE A 159 7.30 4.30 -7.23
CA ILE A 159 6.42 3.29 -7.82
C ILE A 159 6.93 1.87 -7.55
N LYS A 160 8.25 1.64 -7.51
CA LYS A 160 8.83 0.35 -7.10
C LYS A 160 8.50 0.01 -5.65
N ASP A 161 8.63 0.97 -4.75
CA ASP A 161 8.27 0.79 -3.35
C ASP A 161 6.75 0.57 -3.18
N TYR A 162 5.93 1.28 -3.97
CA TYR A 162 4.49 1.04 -4.01
C TYR A 162 4.16 -0.40 -4.45
N GLN A 163 4.85 -0.94 -5.45
CA GLN A 163 4.69 -2.34 -5.86
C GLN A 163 5.02 -3.30 -4.71
N VAL A 164 6.12 -3.06 -3.99
CA VAL A 164 6.50 -3.84 -2.81
C VAL A 164 5.44 -3.73 -1.71
N SER A 165 4.91 -2.53 -1.45
CA SER A 165 3.84 -2.32 -0.49
C SER A 165 2.56 -3.07 -0.86
N VAL A 166 2.17 -3.10 -2.14
CA VAL A 166 1.03 -3.90 -2.63
C VAL A 166 1.28 -5.39 -2.41
N GLN A 167 2.50 -5.87 -2.66
CA GLN A 167 2.88 -7.28 -2.45
C GLN A 167 2.78 -7.65 -0.97
N THR A 168 3.38 -6.87 -0.07
CA THR A 168 3.38 -7.17 1.38
C THR A 168 1.97 -7.12 1.96
N ASN A 169 1.16 -6.15 1.52
CA ASN A 169 -0.24 -6.04 1.90
C ASN A 169 -1.06 -7.24 1.42
N LEU A 170 -0.83 -7.71 0.18
CA LEU A 170 -1.49 -8.90 -0.37
C LEU A 170 -1.18 -10.14 0.47
N VAL A 171 0.09 -10.36 0.83
CA VAL A 171 0.52 -11.49 1.68
C VAL A 171 -0.19 -11.44 3.04
N ALA A 172 -0.21 -10.26 3.70
CA ALA A 172 -0.87 -10.08 4.99
C ALA A 172 -2.39 -10.29 4.90
N ASN A 173 -3.04 -9.79 3.86
CA ASN A 173 -4.49 -9.95 3.67
C ASN A 173 -4.87 -11.41 3.41
N ILE A 174 -4.11 -12.15 2.57
CA ILE A 174 -4.35 -13.58 2.35
C ILE A 174 -4.20 -14.35 3.66
N ALA A 175 -3.14 -14.09 4.43
CA ALA A 175 -2.91 -14.74 5.71
C ALA A 175 -4.04 -14.44 6.72
N ASN A 176 -4.45 -13.18 6.86
CA ASN A 176 -5.54 -12.78 7.75
C ASN A 176 -6.89 -13.43 7.36
N MET A 177 -7.21 -13.49 6.06
CA MET A 177 -8.44 -14.15 5.59
C MET A 177 -8.38 -15.66 5.78
N TYR A 178 -7.21 -16.29 5.58
CA TYR A 178 -7.02 -17.71 5.84
C TYR A 178 -7.25 -18.04 7.32
N TYR A 179 -6.62 -17.30 8.24
CA TYR A 179 -6.84 -17.51 9.68
C TYR A 179 -8.26 -17.18 10.12
N SER A 180 -8.93 -16.22 9.47
CA SER A 180 -10.35 -15.96 9.67
C SER A 180 -11.22 -17.16 9.29
N LEU A 181 -10.92 -17.85 8.19
CA LEU A 181 -11.61 -19.08 7.81
C LEU A 181 -11.40 -20.20 8.83
N LEU A 182 -10.17 -20.36 9.32
CA LEU A 182 -9.89 -21.36 10.38
C LEU A 182 -10.66 -21.07 11.68
N MET A 183 -10.76 -19.78 12.06
CA MET A 183 -11.57 -19.33 13.18
C MET A 183 -13.05 -19.68 12.99
N LEU A 184 -13.60 -19.34 11.81
CA LEU A 184 -15.03 -19.60 11.52
C LEU A 184 -15.34 -21.09 11.49
N ASP A 185 -14.44 -21.92 10.96
CA ASP A 185 -14.60 -23.38 10.99
C ASP A 185 -14.60 -23.91 12.42
N LYS A 186 -13.71 -23.41 13.28
CA LYS A 186 -13.67 -23.80 14.70
C LYS A 186 -14.91 -23.35 15.45
N GLN A 187 -15.42 -22.15 15.17
CA GLN A 187 -16.68 -21.67 15.71
C GLN A 187 -17.86 -22.52 15.23
N LEU A 188 -17.87 -22.94 13.97
CA LEU A 188 -18.90 -23.83 13.43
C LEU A 188 -18.85 -25.20 14.06
N GLU A 189 -17.68 -25.75 14.38
CA GLU A 189 -17.52 -27.01 15.14
C GLU A 189 -18.17 -26.87 16.53
N ILE A 190 -17.85 -25.82 17.28
CA ILE A 190 -18.42 -25.55 18.62
C ILE A 190 -19.95 -25.38 18.55
N VAL A 191 -20.46 -24.67 17.56
CA VAL A 191 -21.92 -24.48 17.40
C VAL A 191 -22.62 -25.79 17.02
N ASN A 192 -21.96 -26.67 16.24
CA ASN A 192 -22.50 -28.02 15.95
C ASN A 192 -22.59 -28.88 17.23
N ASP A 193 -21.58 -28.83 18.11
CA ASP A 193 -21.62 -29.55 19.39
C ASP A 193 -22.74 -28.99 20.30
N MET A 194 -22.88 -27.67 20.32
CA MET A 194 -23.94 -27.00 21.08
C MET A 194 -25.35 -27.29 20.53
N GLU A 195 -25.50 -27.42 19.20
CA GLU A 195 -26.75 -27.85 18.57
C GLU A 195 -27.21 -29.19 19.11
N GLY A 196 -26.31 -30.18 19.17
CA GLY A 196 -26.59 -31.48 19.77
C GLY A 196 -27.06 -31.35 21.23
N LEU A 197 -26.27 -30.60 22.03
CA LEU A 197 -26.54 -30.40 23.45
C LEU A 197 -27.88 -29.71 23.74
N THR A 198 -28.21 -28.65 23.00
CA THR A 198 -29.45 -27.88 23.15
C THR A 198 -30.68 -28.68 22.67
N LYS A 199 -30.52 -29.47 21.60
CA LYS A 199 -31.54 -30.38 21.09
C LYS A 199 -31.88 -31.43 22.13
N ASP A 200 -30.88 -32.09 22.71
CA ASP A 200 -31.05 -33.08 23.76
C ASP A 200 -31.78 -32.49 24.99
N THR A 201 -31.39 -31.26 25.38
CA THR A 201 -32.01 -30.53 26.48
C THR A 201 -33.51 -30.28 26.19
N TRP A 202 -33.86 -29.78 25.00
CA TRP A 202 -35.25 -29.57 24.59
C TRP A 202 -36.07 -30.87 24.60
N GLN A 203 -35.54 -31.93 23.99
CA GLN A 203 -36.21 -33.24 23.96
C GLN A 203 -36.42 -33.83 25.36
N THR A 204 -35.40 -33.75 26.22
CA THR A 204 -35.51 -34.21 27.63
C THR A 204 -36.59 -33.43 28.38
N MET A 205 -36.64 -32.10 28.21
CA MET A 205 -37.69 -31.29 28.86
C MET A 205 -39.10 -31.61 28.33
N GLN A 206 -39.23 -31.93 27.05
CA GLN A 206 -40.51 -32.39 26.48
C GLN A 206 -40.93 -33.70 27.14
N LEU A 207 -40.02 -34.67 27.28
CA LEU A 207 -40.30 -35.95 27.95
C LEU A 207 -40.68 -35.79 29.43
N LEU A 208 -39.97 -34.95 30.18
CA LEU A 208 -40.23 -34.66 31.57
C LEU A 208 -41.59 -33.98 31.79
N LYS A 209 -41.99 -33.08 30.88
CA LYS A 209 -43.31 -32.46 30.87
C LYS A 209 -44.41 -33.51 30.64
N ASP A 210 -44.25 -34.39 29.63
CA ASP A 210 -45.22 -35.43 29.27
C ASP A 210 -45.38 -36.47 30.40
N ALA A 211 -44.27 -36.75 31.12
CA ALA A 211 -44.23 -37.55 32.32
C ALA A 211 -44.83 -36.84 33.57
N LYS A 212 -45.34 -35.62 33.49
CA LYS A 212 -45.86 -34.76 34.55
C LYS A 212 -44.94 -34.56 35.75
N MET A 213 -43.60 -34.46 35.46
CA MET A 213 -42.53 -34.21 36.43
C MET A 213 -42.35 -32.74 36.79
N GLY A 214 -43.43 -31.93 36.82
CA GLY A 214 -43.40 -30.53 37.29
C GLY A 214 -42.97 -29.48 36.22
N TYR A 215 -42.62 -29.89 35.01
CA TYR A 215 -42.24 -28.96 33.94
C TYR A 215 -43.44 -28.37 33.20
N ARG A 216 -43.42 -27.05 32.96
CA ARG A 216 -44.50 -26.31 32.28
C ARG A 216 -44.20 -26.20 30.77
N SER A 217 -45.23 -25.92 29.96
CA SER A 217 -45.09 -25.68 28.53
C SER A 217 -44.13 -24.53 28.25
N THR A 218 -44.08 -23.48 29.08
CA THR A 218 -43.18 -22.35 28.98
C THR A 218 -41.71 -22.76 29.08
N SER A 219 -41.40 -23.77 29.91
CA SER A 219 -40.03 -24.30 30.06
C SER A 219 -39.55 -25.01 28.78
N VAL A 220 -40.42 -25.81 28.18
CA VAL A 220 -40.14 -26.50 26.90
C VAL A 220 -39.98 -25.50 25.77
N GLN A 221 -40.87 -24.49 25.70
CA GLN A 221 -40.77 -23.42 24.70
C GLN A 221 -39.49 -22.62 24.82
N ALA A 222 -38.99 -22.37 26.04
CA ALA A 222 -37.71 -21.68 26.26
C ALA A 222 -36.53 -22.53 25.76
N ALA A 223 -36.51 -23.84 26.00
CA ALA A 223 -35.50 -24.75 25.50
C ALA A 223 -35.53 -24.88 23.96
N GLU A 224 -36.74 -24.95 23.39
CA GLU A 224 -36.94 -24.94 21.93
C GLU A 224 -36.45 -23.68 21.30
N SER A 225 -36.75 -22.52 21.89
CA SER A 225 -36.26 -21.21 21.41
C SER A 225 -34.73 -21.15 21.47
N ASN A 226 -34.09 -21.65 22.51
CA ASN A 226 -32.63 -21.71 22.62
C ASN A 226 -32.02 -22.60 21.53
N TYR A 227 -32.62 -23.77 21.26
CA TYR A 227 -32.18 -24.62 20.13
C TYR A 227 -32.26 -23.90 18.77
N TYR A 228 -33.39 -23.21 18.49
CA TYR A 228 -33.48 -22.43 17.23
C TYR A 228 -32.52 -21.26 17.17
N SER A 229 -32.16 -20.64 18.29
CA SER A 229 -31.14 -19.62 18.35
C SER A 229 -29.75 -20.15 17.89
N VAL A 230 -29.39 -21.36 18.36
CA VAL A 230 -28.15 -22.03 17.94
C VAL A 230 -28.18 -22.39 16.44
N LEU A 231 -29.33 -22.85 15.91
CA LEU A 231 -29.50 -23.13 14.49
C LEU A 231 -29.34 -21.85 13.64
N ALA A 232 -29.88 -20.72 14.09
CA ALA A 232 -29.71 -19.44 13.40
C ALA A 232 -28.25 -19.02 13.38
N GLN A 233 -27.54 -19.15 14.50
CA GLN A 233 -26.09 -18.85 14.57
C GLN A 233 -25.26 -19.77 13.66
N LYS A 234 -25.60 -21.06 13.56
CA LYS A 234 -24.99 -21.99 12.60
C LYS A 234 -25.17 -21.54 11.14
N ALA A 235 -26.38 -21.07 10.78
CA ALA A 235 -26.65 -20.57 9.45
C ALA A 235 -25.82 -19.31 9.13
N ASP A 236 -25.66 -18.40 10.10
CA ASP A 236 -24.85 -17.21 9.97
C ASP A 236 -23.35 -17.53 9.79
N LEU A 237 -22.80 -18.48 10.54
CA LEU A 237 -21.41 -18.92 10.38
C LEU A 237 -21.17 -19.52 9.00
N LYS A 238 -22.08 -20.36 8.49
CA LYS A 238 -21.99 -20.91 7.13
C LYS A 238 -21.98 -19.81 6.06
N ARG A 239 -22.79 -18.77 6.24
CA ARG A 239 -22.79 -17.59 5.35
C ARG A 239 -21.46 -16.87 5.41
N GLN A 240 -20.93 -16.57 6.61
CA GLN A 240 -19.65 -15.89 6.81
C GLN A 240 -18.47 -16.67 6.20
N ILE A 241 -18.44 -18.00 6.35
CA ILE A 241 -17.45 -18.87 5.71
C ILE A 241 -17.49 -18.67 4.20
N ARG A 242 -18.68 -18.76 3.59
CA ARG A 242 -18.84 -18.60 2.13
C ARG A 242 -18.42 -17.22 1.66
N GLU A 243 -18.78 -16.16 2.36
CA GLU A 243 -18.40 -14.78 2.03
C GLU A 243 -16.88 -14.57 2.12
N THR A 244 -16.23 -15.16 3.12
CA THR A 244 -14.78 -15.11 3.28
C THR A 244 -14.05 -15.93 2.19
N GLU A 245 -14.56 -17.12 1.83
CA GLU A 245 -14.04 -17.92 0.71
C GLU A 245 -14.13 -17.14 -0.61
N ASN A 246 -15.26 -16.48 -0.88
CA ASN A 246 -15.45 -15.67 -2.07
C ASN A 246 -14.47 -14.48 -2.11
N SER A 247 -14.28 -13.81 -0.96
CA SER A 247 -13.35 -12.69 -0.83
C SER A 247 -11.90 -13.12 -1.02
N LEU A 248 -11.54 -14.27 -0.46
CA LEU A 248 -10.21 -14.84 -0.64
C LEU A 248 -9.96 -15.27 -2.10
N SER A 249 -10.94 -15.94 -2.75
CA SER A 249 -10.87 -16.28 -4.18
C SER A 249 -10.62 -15.05 -5.05
N LEU A 250 -11.28 -13.93 -4.75
CA LEU A 250 -11.05 -12.66 -5.45
C LEU A 250 -9.61 -12.16 -5.30
N LEU A 251 -9.02 -12.25 -4.09
CA LEU A 251 -7.60 -11.90 -3.89
C LEU A 251 -6.65 -12.81 -4.67
N LEU A 252 -7.03 -14.09 -4.84
CA LEU A 252 -6.24 -15.05 -5.62
C LEU A 252 -6.39 -14.85 -7.13
N GLY A 253 -7.30 -13.98 -7.58
CA GLY A 253 -7.63 -13.81 -9.00
C GLY A 253 -8.37 -15.01 -9.60
N GLU A 254 -9.09 -15.77 -8.78
CA GLU A 254 -9.82 -16.97 -9.15
C GLU A 254 -11.34 -16.77 -9.02
N GLN A 255 -12.13 -17.61 -9.69
CA GLN A 255 -13.56 -17.65 -9.47
C GLN A 255 -13.87 -18.16 -8.06
N ALA A 256 -15.00 -17.72 -7.48
CA ALA A 256 -15.42 -18.12 -6.15
C ALA A 256 -15.55 -19.66 -6.02
N HIS A 257 -14.81 -20.23 -5.08
CA HIS A 257 -14.80 -21.68 -4.80
C HIS A 257 -14.51 -21.95 -3.31
N ALA A 258 -14.68 -23.18 -2.89
CA ALA A 258 -14.30 -23.61 -1.54
C ALA A 258 -12.77 -23.65 -1.40
N ILE A 259 -12.25 -23.04 -0.34
CA ILE A 259 -10.81 -22.94 -0.07
C ILE A 259 -10.37 -24.14 0.78
N ALA A 260 -9.41 -24.92 0.28
CA ALA A 260 -8.75 -25.97 1.05
C ALA A 260 -7.93 -25.34 2.19
N ARG A 261 -8.08 -25.84 3.41
CA ARG A 261 -7.47 -25.29 4.62
C ARG A 261 -7.26 -26.30 5.73
N GLY A 262 -6.32 -26.00 6.61
CA GLY A 262 -6.02 -26.80 7.79
C GLY A 262 -7.01 -26.56 8.95
N LYS A 263 -6.56 -26.82 10.18
CA LYS A 263 -7.30 -26.54 11.41
C LYS A 263 -6.60 -25.47 12.23
N LEU A 264 -7.37 -24.66 12.95
CA LEU A 264 -6.86 -23.59 13.80
C LEU A 264 -5.87 -24.13 14.86
N ASP A 265 -6.24 -25.24 15.51
CA ASP A 265 -5.48 -25.86 16.59
C ASP A 265 -4.06 -26.34 16.16
N ASN A 266 -3.84 -26.53 14.87
CA ASN A 266 -2.55 -26.98 14.30
C ASN A 266 -1.65 -25.84 13.86
N GLN A 267 -2.07 -24.58 14.00
CA GLN A 267 -1.31 -23.45 13.56
C GLN A 267 -0.28 -23.02 14.61
N SER A 268 0.94 -22.80 14.17
CA SER A 268 1.99 -22.23 15.00
C SER A 268 2.66 -21.07 14.28
N LEU A 269 2.68 -19.89 14.91
CA LEU A 269 3.40 -18.73 14.42
C LEU A 269 4.61 -18.46 15.32
N PRO A 270 5.72 -17.95 14.76
CA PRO A 270 6.89 -17.62 15.56
C PRO A 270 6.54 -16.53 16.59
N VAL A 271 6.90 -16.77 17.85
CA VAL A 271 6.53 -15.90 19.00
C VAL A 271 7.68 -14.98 19.42
N ASN A 272 8.87 -15.15 18.85
CA ASN A 272 10.03 -14.35 19.22
C ASN A 272 10.06 -13.06 18.37
N PHE A 273 9.44 -12.01 18.89
CA PHE A 273 9.47 -10.68 18.29
C PHE A 273 10.69 -9.91 18.80
N SER A 274 11.85 -10.07 18.15
CA SER A 274 12.95 -9.13 18.33
C SER A 274 12.57 -7.84 17.60
N THR A 275 11.88 -6.98 18.30
CA THR A 275 11.61 -5.62 17.82
C THR A 275 12.88 -4.81 17.93
N GLY A 276 13.71 -4.84 16.90
CA GLY A 276 14.75 -3.85 16.70
C GLY A 276 14.07 -2.51 16.46
N VAL A 277 13.67 -1.83 17.53
CA VAL A 277 12.91 -0.58 17.47
C VAL A 277 13.87 0.56 17.20
N GLY A 278 13.78 1.17 16.05
CA GLY A 278 14.55 2.35 15.72
C GLY A 278 14.32 2.80 14.28
N LEU A 279 15.08 3.77 13.84
CA LEU A 279 15.13 4.27 12.46
C LEU A 279 15.23 3.17 11.38
N GLN A 280 15.72 1.98 11.73
CA GLN A 280 15.78 0.81 10.83
C GLN A 280 14.39 0.34 10.36
N LEU A 281 13.35 0.49 11.18
CA LEU A 281 11.96 0.19 10.80
C LEU A 281 11.50 1.05 9.61
N LEU A 282 11.88 2.32 9.62
CA LEU A 282 11.49 3.27 8.56
C LEU A 282 12.15 2.93 7.22
N ASN A 283 13.36 2.35 7.25
CA ASN A 283 14.07 1.97 6.04
C ASN A 283 13.55 0.66 5.43
N ASN A 284 12.89 -0.19 6.22
CA ASN A 284 12.38 -1.48 5.75
C ASN A 284 10.95 -1.38 5.20
N ARG A 285 10.20 -0.33 5.54
CA ARG A 285 8.81 -0.16 5.08
C ARG A 285 8.75 0.51 3.71
N ALA A 286 8.26 -0.24 2.75
CA ALA A 286 8.12 0.24 1.38
C ALA A 286 7.16 1.43 1.25
N ASP A 287 6.09 1.49 2.04
CA ASP A 287 5.13 2.61 2.03
C ASP A 287 5.73 3.92 2.58
N VAL A 288 6.53 3.84 3.64
CA VAL A 288 7.25 5.00 4.20
C VAL A 288 8.32 5.49 3.23
N HIS A 289 9.08 4.55 2.61
CA HIS A 289 10.09 4.89 1.61
C HIS A 289 9.44 5.47 0.34
N ALA A 290 8.29 4.95 -0.09
CA ALA A 290 7.52 5.52 -1.21
C ALA A 290 7.10 6.97 -0.93
N ALA A 291 6.63 7.26 0.29
CA ALA A 291 6.27 8.62 0.69
C ALA A 291 7.50 9.57 0.71
N GLU A 292 8.67 9.09 1.14
CA GLU A 292 9.92 9.83 1.05
C GLU A 292 10.35 10.09 -0.39
N MET A 293 10.24 9.09 -1.27
CA MET A 293 10.57 9.26 -2.70
C MET A 293 9.63 10.27 -3.37
N ASN A 294 8.35 10.31 -2.97
CA ASN A 294 7.42 11.36 -3.40
C ASN A 294 7.87 12.75 -2.92
N LEU A 295 8.32 12.88 -1.68
CA LEU A 295 8.88 14.13 -1.15
C LEU A 295 10.11 14.56 -1.96
N ALA A 296 11.03 13.64 -2.26
CA ALA A 296 12.19 13.90 -3.10
C ALA A 296 11.80 14.29 -4.52
N GLN A 297 10.77 13.70 -5.10
CA GLN A 297 10.22 14.10 -6.40
C GLN A 297 9.70 15.53 -6.36
N CYS A 298 8.92 15.90 -5.34
CA CYS A 298 8.41 17.26 -5.16
C CYS A 298 9.54 18.28 -4.95
N PHE A 299 10.64 17.91 -4.26
CA PHE A 299 11.84 18.73 -4.17
C PHE A 299 12.39 19.06 -5.57
N TYR A 300 12.57 18.06 -6.43
CA TYR A 300 13.01 18.31 -7.80
C TYR A 300 11.97 19.06 -8.65
N GLY A 301 10.69 18.97 -8.30
CA GLY A 301 9.62 19.80 -8.85
C GLY A 301 9.83 21.30 -8.54
N VAL A 302 10.24 21.62 -7.30
CA VAL A 302 10.60 23.01 -6.90
C VAL A 302 11.82 23.48 -7.69
N GLU A 303 12.86 22.66 -7.83
CA GLU A 303 14.06 23.00 -8.59
C GLU A 303 13.74 23.23 -10.09
N THR A 304 12.87 22.40 -10.66
CA THR A 304 12.35 22.57 -12.03
C THR A 304 11.57 23.88 -12.18
N ALA A 305 10.71 24.22 -11.19
CA ALA A 305 9.98 25.48 -11.22
C ALA A 305 10.89 26.70 -11.06
N ARG A 306 11.94 26.59 -10.25
CA ARG A 306 12.98 27.62 -10.04
C ARG A 306 13.80 27.83 -11.31
N SER A 307 14.20 26.75 -12.00
CA SER A 307 14.99 26.85 -13.23
C SER A 307 14.29 27.60 -14.37
N LYS A 308 12.94 27.65 -14.38
CA LYS A 308 12.16 28.40 -15.38
C LYS A 308 12.29 29.92 -15.28
N PHE A 309 12.89 30.46 -14.22
CA PHE A 309 13.22 31.89 -14.13
C PHE A 309 14.50 32.28 -14.84
N TYR A 310 15.31 31.30 -15.23
CA TYR A 310 16.56 31.51 -15.92
C TYR A 310 16.41 31.40 -17.44
N PRO A 311 17.38 31.92 -18.24
CA PRO A 311 17.35 31.81 -19.69
C PRO A 311 17.34 30.35 -20.14
N SER A 312 16.55 30.03 -21.16
CA SER A 312 16.66 28.77 -21.91
C SER A 312 17.45 28.95 -23.19
N ILE A 313 18.33 28.00 -23.48
CA ILE A 313 19.10 27.96 -24.73
C ILE A 313 18.59 26.79 -25.55
N THR A 314 18.18 27.09 -26.79
CA THR A 314 17.77 26.09 -27.77
C THR A 314 18.62 26.24 -29.01
N ILE A 315 19.22 25.18 -29.49
CA ILE A 315 19.91 25.08 -30.76
C ILE A 315 18.99 24.36 -31.72
N SER A 316 18.62 25.03 -32.81
CA SER A 316 17.75 24.45 -33.84
C SER A 316 18.53 24.39 -35.16
N GLY A 317 18.32 23.32 -35.91
CA GLY A 317 18.85 23.16 -37.25
C GLY A 317 17.76 22.67 -38.20
N THR A 318 17.78 23.17 -39.45
CA THR A 318 16.88 22.71 -40.50
C THR A 318 17.67 22.35 -41.73
N GLY A 319 17.54 21.11 -42.19
CA GLY A 319 17.93 20.66 -43.51
C GLY A 319 16.70 20.44 -44.35
N ALA A 320 16.54 21.16 -45.46
CA ALA A 320 15.33 21.05 -46.26
C ALA A 320 15.65 20.93 -47.76
N PHE A 321 14.78 20.25 -48.48
CA PHE A 321 14.70 20.32 -49.92
C PHE A 321 13.47 21.17 -50.27
N THR A 322 13.68 22.25 -51.05
CA THR A 322 12.63 23.24 -51.28
C THR A 322 12.74 23.90 -52.67
N ASN A 323 11.62 24.29 -53.24
CA ASN A 323 11.57 25.18 -54.40
C ASN A 323 11.34 26.65 -54.02
N SER A 324 11.43 26.98 -52.72
CA SER A 324 11.28 28.34 -52.20
C SER A 324 12.54 28.76 -51.46
N ALA A 325 13.09 29.90 -51.74
CA ALA A 325 14.24 30.46 -51.02
C ALA A 325 13.97 31.95 -50.76
N GLY A 326 13.68 32.27 -49.49
CA GLY A 326 13.28 33.62 -49.06
C GLY A 326 12.05 34.13 -49.79
N ALA A 327 12.13 35.29 -50.45
CA ALA A 327 11.02 35.88 -51.20
C ALA A 327 10.86 35.31 -52.63
N GLY A 328 11.77 34.42 -53.07
CA GLY A 328 11.79 33.90 -54.43
C GLY A 328 11.42 32.39 -54.54
N ILE A 329 10.85 32.01 -55.69
CA ILE A 329 10.63 30.60 -56.03
C ILE A 329 11.81 30.14 -56.90
N VAL A 330 12.46 29.06 -56.50
CA VAL A 330 13.60 28.47 -57.22
C VAL A 330 13.18 27.10 -57.77
N ASN A 331 13.26 26.91 -59.04
CA ASN A 331 12.97 25.65 -59.73
C ASN A 331 14.18 25.24 -60.58
N PRO A 332 14.73 24.03 -60.50
CA PRO A 332 14.36 22.93 -59.59
C PRO A 332 14.73 23.23 -58.14
N GLY A 333 14.09 22.50 -57.19
CA GLY A 333 14.33 22.61 -55.74
C GLY A 333 15.81 22.48 -55.35
N LYS A 334 16.20 23.17 -54.31
CA LYS A 334 17.57 23.21 -53.78
C LYS A 334 17.62 22.80 -52.31
N TRP A 335 18.80 22.40 -51.86
CA TRP A 335 19.10 22.17 -50.47
C TRP A 335 19.19 23.47 -49.70
N LEU A 336 18.47 23.55 -48.59
CA LEU A 336 18.57 24.61 -47.58
C LEU A 336 19.14 23.98 -46.30
N LEU A 337 20.17 24.58 -45.77
CA LEU A 337 20.74 24.29 -44.44
C LEU A 337 20.70 25.57 -43.62
N SER A 338 20.10 25.52 -42.46
CA SER A 338 20.10 26.62 -41.51
C SER A 338 20.37 26.10 -40.10
N ALA A 339 21.09 26.87 -39.28
CA ALA A 339 21.28 26.61 -37.87
C ALA A 339 21.05 27.92 -37.11
N VAL A 340 20.28 27.85 -36.02
CA VAL A 340 19.90 28.99 -35.20
C VAL A 340 20.10 28.65 -33.74
N GLY A 341 20.89 29.46 -33.04
CA GLY A 341 20.94 29.46 -31.56
C GLY A 341 19.98 30.50 -31.04
N SER A 342 19.07 30.07 -30.17
CA SER A 342 18.07 30.94 -29.53
C SER A 342 18.29 30.96 -28.02
N LEU A 343 18.35 32.16 -27.43
CA LEU A 343 18.36 32.39 -25.99
C LEU A 343 17.07 33.12 -25.61
N VAL A 344 16.25 32.51 -24.77
CA VAL A 344 14.98 33.09 -24.35
C VAL A 344 15.01 33.31 -22.84
N GLN A 345 14.95 34.56 -22.40
CA GLN A 345 14.83 34.97 -21.01
C GLN A 345 13.40 35.46 -20.73
N PRO A 346 12.62 34.78 -19.86
CA PRO A 346 11.33 35.32 -19.45
C PRO A 346 11.52 36.57 -18.59
N ILE A 347 10.96 37.71 -19.02
CA ILE A 347 10.99 38.97 -18.27
C ILE A 347 9.69 39.12 -17.48
N PHE A 348 8.54 38.95 -18.14
CA PHE A 348 7.22 39.04 -17.53
C PHE A 348 6.27 38.04 -18.17
N GLN A 349 5.66 37.20 -17.34
CA GLN A 349 4.73 36.16 -17.77
C GLN A 349 3.42 36.18 -16.92
N ASN A 350 2.88 37.39 -16.72
CA ASN A 350 1.58 37.58 -16.00
C ASN A 350 1.51 36.84 -14.66
N GLY A 351 2.63 36.75 -13.91
CA GLY A 351 2.71 36.09 -12.61
C GLY A 351 2.79 34.55 -12.68
N ARG A 352 2.71 33.92 -13.85
CA ARG A 352 2.66 32.45 -14.01
C ARG A 352 3.86 31.73 -13.40
N LEU A 353 5.07 32.25 -13.55
CA LEU A 353 6.28 31.64 -12.99
C LEU A 353 6.29 31.72 -11.46
N ILE A 354 5.88 32.87 -10.89
CA ILE A 354 5.80 33.08 -9.43
C ILE A 354 4.75 32.13 -8.84
N ALA A 355 3.58 32.06 -9.45
CA ALA A 355 2.52 31.15 -9.03
C ALA A 355 2.98 29.69 -9.13
N GLY A 356 3.61 29.28 -10.23
CA GLY A 356 4.14 27.93 -10.42
C GLY A 356 5.16 27.53 -9.35
N LEU A 357 6.09 28.43 -8.99
CA LEU A 357 7.05 28.18 -7.91
C LEU A 357 6.38 28.08 -6.54
N LYS A 358 5.38 28.95 -6.24
CA LYS A 358 4.63 28.87 -4.99
C LYS A 358 3.87 27.58 -4.89
N VAL A 359 3.18 27.14 -5.95
CA VAL A 359 2.48 25.87 -6.01
C VAL A 359 3.43 24.70 -5.78
N ALA A 360 4.58 24.66 -6.47
CA ALA A 360 5.58 23.61 -6.27
C ALA A 360 6.10 23.54 -4.83
N LYS A 361 6.30 24.68 -4.15
CA LYS A 361 6.68 24.72 -2.74
C LYS A 361 5.59 24.17 -1.84
N MET A 362 4.31 24.51 -2.07
CA MET A 362 3.18 23.98 -1.31
C MET A 362 3.04 22.46 -1.52
N GLN A 363 3.26 21.96 -2.73
CA GLN A 363 3.29 20.52 -3.03
C GLN A 363 4.41 19.80 -2.27
N TYR A 364 5.59 20.42 -2.15
CA TYR A 364 6.68 19.89 -1.32
C TYR A 364 6.29 19.83 0.17
N GLU A 365 5.66 20.86 0.70
CA GLU A 365 5.16 20.89 2.10
C GLU A 365 4.08 19.82 2.33
N GLN A 366 3.15 19.64 1.38
CA GLN A 366 2.15 18.57 1.44
C GLN A 366 2.80 17.18 1.46
N ALA A 367 3.80 16.95 0.59
CA ALA A 367 4.53 15.69 0.54
C ALA A 367 5.32 15.45 1.84
N TYR A 368 5.88 16.49 2.45
CA TYR A 368 6.55 16.42 3.76
C TYR A 368 5.59 16.00 4.87
N ASN A 369 4.42 16.62 4.94
CA ASN A 369 3.38 16.25 5.92
C ASN A 369 2.90 14.81 5.71
N THR A 370 2.71 14.38 4.46
CA THR A 370 2.33 13.00 4.12
C THR A 370 3.39 11.99 4.54
N TRP A 371 4.66 12.32 4.34
CA TRP A 371 5.75 11.46 4.78
C TRP A 371 5.84 11.36 6.31
N GLN A 372 5.69 12.49 7.02
CA GLN A 372 5.63 12.46 8.49
C GLN A 372 4.47 11.62 9.01
N ASP A 373 3.29 11.74 8.41
CA ASP A 373 2.11 10.94 8.75
C ASP A 373 2.35 9.43 8.51
N ALA A 374 3.00 9.06 7.40
CA ALA A 374 3.39 7.68 7.12
C ALA A 374 4.32 7.10 8.20
N VAL A 375 5.28 7.91 8.68
CA VAL A 375 6.19 7.54 9.77
C VAL A 375 5.42 7.30 11.07
N LEU A 376 4.50 8.21 11.44
CA LEU A 376 3.68 8.09 12.65
C LEU A 376 2.73 6.89 12.58
N LYS A 377 2.11 6.64 11.43
CA LYS A 377 1.26 5.47 11.20
C LYS A 377 2.04 4.17 11.37
N ALA A 378 3.25 4.10 10.83
CA ALA A 378 4.11 2.93 10.98
C ALA A 378 4.37 2.59 12.45
N GLY A 379 4.69 3.59 13.28
CA GLY A 379 4.88 3.38 14.72
C GLY A 379 3.60 2.95 15.45
N SER A 380 2.47 3.58 15.09
CA SER A 380 1.16 3.22 15.66
C SER A 380 0.74 1.79 15.31
N GLU A 381 0.96 1.34 14.09
CA GLU A 381 0.64 -0.02 13.65
C GLU A 381 1.44 -1.08 14.42
N VAL A 382 2.73 -0.85 14.65
CA VAL A 382 3.57 -1.72 15.49
C VAL A 382 3.04 -1.77 16.92
N SER A 383 2.76 -0.60 17.53
CA SER A 383 2.22 -0.53 18.88
C SER A 383 0.88 -1.25 19.00
N ASN A 384 -0.04 -1.03 18.05
CA ASN A 384 -1.35 -1.66 18.04
C ASN A 384 -1.26 -3.19 17.89
N ALA A 385 -0.37 -3.69 17.04
CA ALA A 385 -0.16 -5.12 16.87
C ALA A 385 0.35 -5.78 18.16
N LEU A 386 1.30 -5.13 18.85
CA LEU A 386 1.83 -5.63 20.14
C LEU A 386 0.76 -5.65 21.24
N VAL A 387 -0.03 -4.58 21.37
CA VAL A 387 -1.12 -4.52 22.34
C VAL A 387 -2.19 -5.57 22.04
N LEU A 388 -2.56 -5.75 20.77
CA LEU A 388 -3.52 -6.77 20.36
C LEU A 388 -3.03 -8.17 20.73
N TYR A 389 -1.75 -8.48 20.46
CA TYR A 389 -1.16 -9.76 20.84
C TYR A 389 -1.24 -10.03 22.34
N ASN A 390 -0.76 -9.08 23.16
CA ASN A 390 -0.68 -9.23 24.60
C ASN A 390 -2.08 -9.36 25.22
N SER A 391 -3.04 -8.52 24.81
CA SER A 391 -4.40 -8.57 25.34
C SER A 391 -5.13 -9.84 24.94
N SER A 392 -4.97 -10.32 23.70
CA SER A 392 -5.60 -11.57 23.25
C SER A 392 -4.98 -12.80 23.91
N ASP A 393 -3.67 -12.80 24.19
CA ASP A 393 -3.00 -13.87 24.93
C ASP A 393 -3.49 -13.92 26.40
N GLU A 394 -3.61 -12.77 27.06
CA GLU A 394 -4.13 -12.68 28.44
C GLU A 394 -5.58 -13.13 28.51
N LYS A 395 -6.47 -12.59 27.66
CA LYS A 395 -7.87 -12.97 27.58
C LYS A 395 -8.03 -14.47 27.30
N GLY A 396 -7.31 -14.99 26.31
CA GLY A 396 -7.37 -16.39 25.95
C GLY A 396 -7.01 -17.34 27.09
N ARG A 397 -6.08 -16.95 28.00
CA ARG A 397 -5.77 -17.72 29.22
C ARG A 397 -6.90 -17.68 30.25
N ILE A 398 -7.50 -16.51 30.45
CA ILE A 398 -8.64 -16.34 31.38
C ILE A 398 -9.85 -17.14 30.89
N GLU A 399 -10.17 -17.02 29.59
CA GLU A 399 -11.31 -17.71 28.96
C GLU A 399 -11.14 -19.24 28.99
N ALA A 400 -9.90 -19.74 28.83
CA ALA A 400 -9.63 -21.16 28.97
C ALA A 400 -10.00 -21.69 30.36
N GLN A 401 -9.68 -20.96 31.43
CA GLN A 401 -10.07 -21.30 32.79
C GLN A 401 -11.60 -21.22 32.96
N GLN A 402 -12.23 -20.18 32.42
CA GLN A 402 -13.67 -19.98 32.48
C GLN A 402 -14.44 -21.10 31.76
N ILE A 403 -13.92 -21.57 30.60
CA ILE A 403 -14.52 -22.69 29.85
C ILE A 403 -14.56 -23.97 30.70
N GLU A 404 -13.50 -24.30 31.44
CA GLU A 404 -13.47 -25.49 32.29
C GLU A 404 -14.53 -25.40 33.40
N VAL A 405 -14.66 -24.24 34.05
CA VAL A 405 -15.70 -24.01 35.07
C VAL A 405 -17.12 -24.12 34.47
N LEU A 406 -17.30 -23.53 33.25
CA LEU A 406 -18.62 -23.57 32.61
C LEU A 406 -18.97 -24.95 32.05
N LYS A 407 -18.04 -25.77 31.61
CA LYS A 407 -18.29 -27.17 31.25
C LYS A 407 -18.81 -27.94 32.43
N GLN A 408 -18.14 -27.81 33.58
CA GLN A 408 -18.58 -28.46 34.81
C GLN A 408 -19.98 -27.98 35.23
N ASN A 409 -20.25 -26.66 35.15
CA ASN A 409 -21.54 -26.08 35.46
C ASN A 409 -22.67 -26.64 34.56
N VAL A 410 -22.41 -26.78 33.24
CA VAL A 410 -23.38 -27.38 32.30
C VAL A 410 -23.64 -28.83 32.66
N GLU A 411 -22.62 -29.62 33.02
CA GLU A 411 -22.77 -31.00 33.41
C GLU A 411 -23.59 -31.14 34.70
N ASP A 412 -23.30 -30.35 35.73
CA ASP A 412 -23.96 -30.38 37.03
C ASP A 412 -25.42 -29.91 36.94
N THR A 413 -25.69 -28.81 36.24
CA THR A 413 -27.05 -28.32 36.02
C THR A 413 -27.91 -29.30 35.23
N ARG A 414 -27.32 -30.04 34.26
CA ARG A 414 -28.03 -31.12 33.54
C ARG A 414 -28.39 -32.30 34.44
N LYS A 415 -27.50 -32.70 35.36
CA LYS A 415 -27.80 -33.76 36.34
C LYS A 415 -28.94 -33.33 37.27
N LEU A 416 -28.87 -32.12 37.80
CA LEU A 416 -29.90 -31.55 38.66
C LEU A 416 -31.26 -31.38 37.96
N MET A 417 -31.31 -31.21 36.64
CA MET A 417 -32.57 -31.11 35.89
C MET A 417 -33.42 -32.36 36.02
N GLY A 418 -32.84 -33.56 36.24
CA GLY A 418 -33.57 -34.83 36.48
C GLY A 418 -34.07 -35.00 37.89
N GLU A 419 -33.70 -34.15 38.86
CA GLU A 419 -34.05 -34.21 40.25
C GLU A 419 -35.19 -33.23 40.61
N ALA A 420 -35.95 -33.53 41.70
CA ALA A 420 -37.00 -32.64 42.14
C ALA A 420 -36.44 -31.32 42.68
N GLY A 421 -36.56 -30.24 41.90
CA GLY A 421 -36.10 -28.90 42.26
C GLY A 421 -35.05 -28.27 41.29
N GLY A 422 -34.60 -29.01 40.28
CA GLY A 422 -33.69 -28.45 39.26
C GLY A 422 -34.34 -27.38 38.38
N SER A 423 -33.64 -26.29 38.16
CA SER A 423 -34.14 -25.18 37.33
C SER A 423 -33.67 -25.32 35.86
N TYR A 424 -34.63 -25.47 34.95
CA TYR A 424 -34.35 -25.49 33.51
C TYR A 424 -33.66 -24.21 33.01
N LEU A 425 -33.93 -23.08 33.68
CA LEU A 425 -33.35 -21.80 33.33
C LEU A 425 -31.84 -21.80 33.56
N GLU A 426 -31.37 -22.44 34.61
CA GLU A 426 -29.94 -22.61 34.91
C GLU A 426 -29.22 -23.41 33.84
N VAL A 427 -29.84 -24.49 33.32
CA VAL A 427 -29.27 -25.28 32.22
C VAL A 427 -29.12 -24.44 30.95
N ILE A 428 -30.17 -23.72 30.55
CA ILE A 428 -30.13 -22.85 29.35
C ILE A 428 -29.09 -21.74 29.53
N GLN A 429 -29.04 -21.12 30.71
CA GLN A 429 -28.07 -20.07 31.01
C GLN A 429 -26.63 -20.59 30.98
N ALA A 430 -26.38 -21.77 31.58
CA ALA A 430 -25.06 -22.40 31.57
C ALA A 430 -24.60 -22.76 30.15
N GLN A 431 -25.49 -23.33 29.32
CA GLN A 431 -25.21 -23.65 27.91
C GLN A 431 -24.91 -22.39 27.09
N SER A 432 -25.71 -21.33 27.24
CA SER A 432 -25.50 -20.07 26.53
C SER A 432 -24.20 -19.39 26.94
N SER A 433 -23.87 -19.41 28.24
CA SER A 433 -22.62 -18.87 28.76
C SER A 433 -21.40 -19.63 28.23
N LEU A 434 -21.45 -20.96 28.23
CA LEU A 434 -20.38 -21.80 27.69
C LEU A 434 -20.15 -21.53 26.20
N LEU A 435 -21.22 -21.50 25.41
CA LEU A 435 -21.14 -21.20 23.97
C LEU A 435 -20.46 -19.84 23.72
N ASN A 436 -20.92 -18.80 24.40
CA ASN A 436 -20.39 -17.45 24.21
C ASN A 436 -18.88 -17.36 24.54
N VAL A 437 -18.45 -17.98 25.66
CA VAL A 437 -17.04 -17.96 26.05
C VAL A 437 -16.17 -18.79 25.10
N GLN A 438 -16.66 -19.94 24.63
CA GLN A 438 -15.96 -20.76 23.65
C GLN A 438 -15.77 -20.01 22.32
N LEU A 439 -16.81 -19.34 21.85
CA LEU A 439 -16.70 -18.51 20.60
C LEU A 439 -15.77 -17.33 20.78
N SER A 440 -15.79 -16.68 21.96
CA SER A 440 -14.87 -15.58 22.30
C SER A 440 -13.41 -16.05 22.32
N LYS A 441 -13.16 -17.19 22.97
CA LYS A 441 -11.81 -17.79 23.03
C LYS A 441 -11.22 -18.07 21.64
N VAL A 442 -12.03 -18.63 20.74
CA VAL A 442 -11.61 -18.88 19.35
C VAL A 442 -11.33 -17.56 18.61
N ALA A 443 -12.11 -16.51 18.87
CA ALA A 443 -11.86 -15.20 18.32
C ALA A 443 -10.55 -14.58 18.85
N ASP A 444 -10.26 -14.73 20.16
CA ASP A 444 -9.00 -14.23 20.74
C ASP A 444 -7.78 -15.03 20.24
N ASP A 445 -7.90 -16.33 20.00
CA ASP A 445 -6.86 -17.13 19.36
C ASP A 445 -6.57 -16.63 17.92
N PHE A 446 -7.62 -16.30 17.17
CA PHE A 446 -7.48 -15.66 15.86
C PHE A 446 -6.84 -14.27 15.96
N TYR A 447 -7.29 -13.40 16.87
CA TYR A 447 -6.72 -12.06 17.05
C TYR A 447 -5.23 -12.11 17.43
N LYS A 448 -4.81 -13.11 18.19
CA LYS A 448 -3.41 -13.36 18.49
C LYS A 448 -2.62 -13.67 17.20
N MET A 449 -3.14 -14.51 16.31
CA MET A 449 -2.51 -14.80 15.02
C MET A 449 -2.50 -13.57 14.10
N GLN A 450 -3.61 -12.85 14.04
CA GLN A 450 -3.74 -11.62 13.27
C GLN A 450 -2.73 -10.56 13.75
N ALA A 451 -2.51 -10.44 15.06
CA ALA A 451 -1.52 -9.54 15.63
C ALA A 451 -0.11 -9.85 15.14
N VAL A 452 0.25 -11.14 15.02
CA VAL A 452 1.55 -11.57 14.46
C VAL A 452 1.67 -11.20 12.98
N VAL A 453 0.63 -11.46 12.19
CA VAL A 453 0.60 -11.09 10.76
C VAL A 453 0.74 -9.57 10.61
N ASN A 454 -0.04 -8.81 11.39
CA ASN A 454 -0.03 -7.35 11.35
C ASN A 454 1.33 -6.78 11.81
N LEU A 455 1.95 -7.38 12.83
CA LEU A 455 3.29 -6.98 13.27
C LEU A 455 4.34 -7.26 12.20
N TYR A 456 4.27 -8.42 11.54
CA TYR A 456 5.16 -8.76 10.44
C TYR A 456 5.06 -7.75 9.29
N TYR A 457 3.83 -7.40 8.90
CA TYR A 457 3.55 -6.35 7.91
C TYR A 457 4.05 -4.97 8.38
N ALA A 458 3.71 -4.58 9.62
CA ALA A 458 4.07 -3.27 10.19
C ALA A 458 5.59 -3.06 10.31
N LEU A 459 6.37 -4.13 10.41
CA LEU A 459 7.82 -4.10 10.40
C LEU A 459 8.43 -4.10 8.98
N GLY A 460 7.62 -4.22 7.92
CA GLY A 460 8.04 -4.26 6.52
C GLY A 460 8.34 -5.66 5.99
N GLY A 461 7.83 -6.70 6.64
CA GLY A 461 7.95 -8.09 6.20
C GLY A 461 7.10 -8.40 4.98
N GLY A 462 7.41 -9.51 4.29
CA GLY A 462 6.64 -9.97 3.11
C GLY A 462 7.15 -9.47 1.76
N ALA A 463 8.22 -8.69 1.75
CA ALA A 463 8.86 -8.22 0.52
C ALA A 463 9.75 -9.29 -0.14
N LYS A 464 10.18 -10.30 0.64
CA LYS A 464 11.11 -11.37 0.23
C LYS A 464 10.46 -12.74 0.31
#